data_bac55ce920e3c6a0c374af7bfb9b45cc
#
_entry.id   bac55ce920e3c6a0c374af7bfb9b45cc
#
_cell.length_a   1.000
_cell.length_b   1.000
_cell.length_c   1.000
_cell.angle_alpha   90.00
_cell.angle_beta   90.00
_cell.angle_gamma   90.00
#
_symmetry.space_group_name_H-M   'P 1'
#
loop_
_entity.id
_entity.type
_entity.pdbx_description
1 polymer ?
#
loop_
_entity_poly.entity_id
_entity_poly.type
_entity_poly.pdbx_seq_one_letter_code
_entity_poly.pdbx_strand_id
1 'polypeptide(L)'
;IKENFIFFISSTSAHFSINSALIILSLFVNDKELGRFTLAYKVAFILRMVPVFFIQSALQQASKSFTKSKEEYKVYTSKYFKFGLLISFVISSLSFVFSDLIIYILAHEKINYSSNILSLISFVPFLAMLNFKNITYILVNDLKFILNKATFYTLIFMFISSLILSYLYGGYGMALSLLLTELFSFFI
;
A
#
# COMPACT_ATOMS: atom_id res chain seq x y z
N ILE A 1 11.53 -5.59 -26.50
CA ILE A 1 11.43 -4.12 -26.28
C ILE A 1 10.07 -3.76 -25.66
N LYS A 2 8.93 -4.28 -26.17
CA LYS A 2 7.59 -4.01 -25.61
C LYS A 2 7.43 -4.50 -24.16
N GLU A 3 7.92 -5.68 -23.82
CA GLU A 3 7.80 -6.25 -22.47
C GLU A 3 8.60 -5.44 -21.43
N ASN A 4 9.82 -5.04 -21.78
CA ASN A 4 10.66 -4.22 -20.90
C ASN A 4 10.05 -2.82 -20.67
N PHE A 5 9.38 -2.26 -21.69
CA PHE A 5 8.70 -0.97 -21.57
C PHE A 5 7.46 -1.05 -20.65
N ILE A 6 6.70 -2.15 -20.73
CA ILE A 6 5.56 -2.40 -19.84
C ILE A 6 6.03 -2.57 -18.39
N PHE A 7 7.12 -3.32 -18.17
CA PHE A 7 7.71 -3.49 -16.84
C PHE A 7 8.26 -2.17 -16.28
N PHE A 8 8.89 -1.36 -17.13
CA PHE A 8 9.37 -0.03 -16.77
C PHE A 8 8.20 0.89 -16.35
N ILE A 9 7.09 0.91 -17.10
CA ILE A 9 5.91 1.69 -16.74
C ILE A 9 5.34 1.24 -15.41
N SER A 10 5.19 -0.06 -15.15
CA SER A 10 4.61 -0.55 -13.90
C SER A 10 5.50 -0.26 -12.67
N SER A 11 6.81 -0.40 -12.79
CA SER A 11 7.74 -0.08 -11.70
C SER A 11 7.84 1.44 -11.47
N THR A 12 7.91 2.23 -12.53
CA THR A 12 7.90 3.69 -12.45
C THR A 12 6.59 4.21 -11.85
N SER A 13 5.46 3.61 -12.21
CA SER A 13 4.15 3.95 -11.65
C SER A 13 4.07 3.70 -10.14
N ALA A 14 4.66 2.62 -9.65
CA ALA A 14 4.73 2.35 -8.22
C ALA A 14 5.56 3.39 -7.46
N HIS A 15 6.73 3.73 -7.98
CA HIS A 15 7.59 4.79 -7.41
C HIS A 15 6.95 6.18 -7.53
N PHE A 16 6.25 6.46 -8.62
CA PHE A 16 5.53 7.71 -8.81
C PHE A 16 4.38 7.85 -7.80
N SER A 17 3.63 6.79 -7.55
CA SER A 17 2.55 6.79 -6.54
C SER A 17 3.06 7.17 -5.15
N ILE A 18 4.24 6.70 -4.78
CA ILE A 18 4.82 6.95 -3.45
C ILE A 18 5.20 8.42 -3.29
N ASN A 19 5.85 8.99 -4.29
CA ASN A 19 6.34 10.36 -4.21
C ASN A 19 5.24 11.39 -4.54
N SER A 20 4.26 11.03 -5.37
CA SER A 20 3.16 11.92 -5.76
C SER A 20 2.29 12.33 -4.56
N ALA A 21 2.11 11.47 -3.56
CA ALA A 21 1.37 11.81 -2.35
C ALA A 21 1.99 13.01 -1.61
N LEU A 22 3.31 13.04 -1.47
CA LEU A 22 4.02 14.15 -0.83
C LEU A 22 4.01 15.41 -1.69
N ILE A 23 4.17 15.26 -3.01
CA ILE A 23 4.12 16.40 -3.96
C ILE A 23 2.71 17.02 -3.95
N ILE A 24 1.64 16.21 -3.99
CA ILE A 24 0.27 16.72 -3.93
C ILE A 24 0.03 17.43 -2.60
N LEU A 25 0.44 16.81 -1.49
CA LEU A 25 0.23 17.39 -0.17
C LEU A 25 0.98 18.73 -0.01
N SER A 26 2.19 18.87 -0.57
CA SER A 26 2.97 20.11 -0.51
C SER A 26 2.29 21.32 -1.16
N LEU A 27 1.29 21.11 -2.01
CA LEU A 27 0.50 22.19 -2.61
C LEU A 27 -0.52 22.83 -1.64
N PHE A 28 -0.84 22.11 -0.54
CA PHE A 28 -1.96 22.50 0.35
C PHE A 28 -1.54 22.74 1.79
N VAL A 29 -0.34 22.33 2.19
CA VAL A 29 0.15 22.47 3.56
C VAL A 29 1.51 23.18 3.60
N ASN A 30 1.85 23.75 4.76
CA ASN A 30 3.16 24.36 4.97
C ASN A 30 4.27 23.31 5.19
N ASP A 31 5.54 23.71 5.05
CA ASP A 31 6.70 22.83 5.13
C ASP A 31 6.77 22.07 6.48
N LYS A 32 6.36 22.71 7.57
CA LYS A 32 6.35 22.10 8.89
C LYS A 32 5.35 20.95 8.99
N GLU A 33 4.15 21.15 8.45
CA GLU A 33 3.10 20.12 8.41
C GLU A 33 3.51 18.98 7.45
N LEU A 34 4.05 19.34 6.27
CA LEU A 34 4.58 18.38 5.31
C LEU A 34 5.68 17.51 5.93
N GLY A 35 6.63 18.10 6.65
CA GLY A 35 7.70 17.36 7.34
C GLY A 35 7.15 16.39 8.37
N ARG A 36 6.17 16.83 9.18
CA ARG A 36 5.48 15.98 10.16
C ARG A 36 4.70 14.85 9.54
N PHE A 37 3.99 15.10 8.44
CA PHE A 37 3.31 14.07 7.66
C PHE A 37 4.31 13.07 7.10
N THR A 38 5.42 13.54 6.51
CA THR A 38 6.45 12.71 5.88
C THR A 38 7.06 11.72 6.86
N LEU A 39 7.24 12.11 8.14
CA LEU A 39 7.74 11.23 9.17
C LEU A 39 6.82 10.00 9.37
N ALA A 40 5.53 10.23 9.55
CA ALA A 40 4.54 9.16 9.68
C ALA A 40 4.42 8.31 8.41
N TYR A 41 4.43 8.98 7.25
CA TYR A 41 4.31 8.34 5.95
C TYR A 41 5.47 7.37 5.65
N LYS A 42 6.72 7.73 6.01
CA LYS A 42 7.88 6.84 5.86
C LYS A 42 7.72 5.55 6.67
N VAL A 43 7.20 5.63 7.90
CA VAL A 43 6.92 4.44 8.72
C VAL A 43 5.88 3.55 8.03
N ALA A 44 4.74 4.12 7.65
CA ALA A 44 3.68 3.38 6.98
C ALA A 44 4.15 2.74 5.66
N PHE A 45 5.02 3.44 4.91
CA PHE A 45 5.61 2.91 3.70
C PHE A 45 6.47 1.67 3.95
N ILE A 46 7.30 1.67 5.00
CA ILE A 46 8.09 0.50 5.39
C ILE A 46 7.16 -0.67 5.74
N LEU A 47 6.11 -0.41 6.51
CA LEU A 47 5.13 -1.44 6.89
C LEU A 47 4.37 -1.99 5.67
N ARG A 48 4.08 -1.17 4.68
CA ARG A 48 3.45 -1.60 3.41
C ARG A 48 4.32 -2.57 2.59
N MET A 49 5.62 -2.66 2.86
CA MET A 49 6.47 -3.67 2.22
C MET A 49 6.12 -5.11 2.66
N VAL A 50 5.47 -5.29 3.81
CA VAL A 50 5.09 -6.62 4.32
C VAL A 50 4.20 -7.38 3.32
N PRO A 51 3.05 -6.86 2.85
CA PRO A 51 2.26 -7.52 1.80
C PRO A 51 3.05 -7.79 0.52
N VAL A 52 3.93 -6.87 0.11
CA VAL A 52 4.77 -7.04 -1.09
C VAL A 52 5.69 -8.25 -0.95
N PHE A 53 6.37 -8.41 0.19
CA PHE A 53 7.20 -9.58 0.48
C PHE A 53 6.39 -10.87 0.53
N PHE A 54 5.17 -10.82 1.08
CA PHE A 54 4.26 -11.98 1.06
C PHE A 54 3.90 -12.41 -0.36
N ILE A 55 3.57 -11.47 -1.25
CA ILE A 55 3.27 -11.77 -2.65
C ILE A 55 4.51 -12.39 -3.33
N GLN A 56 5.66 -11.76 -3.19
CA GLN A 56 6.90 -12.22 -3.83
C GLN A 56 7.31 -13.61 -3.35
N SER A 57 7.27 -13.87 -2.04
CA SER A 57 7.64 -15.17 -1.47
C SER A 57 6.65 -16.30 -1.84
N ALA A 58 5.36 -15.96 -2.00
CA ALA A 58 4.35 -16.93 -2.38
C ALA A 58 4.36 -17.28 -3.87
N LEU A 59 4.83 -16.38 -4.74
CA LEU A 59 4.62 -16.46 -6.19
C LEU A 59 5.19 -17.75 -6.80
N GLN A 60 6.40 -18.14 -6.41
CA GLN A 60 7.05 -19.35 -6.96
C GLN A 60 6.24 -20.62 -6.67
N GLN A 61 5.80 -20.79 -5.42
CA GLN A 61 5.04 -21.97 -5.03
C GLN A 61 3.59 -21.89 -5.54
N ALA A 62 3.00 -20.71 -5.60
CA ALA A 62 1.69 -20.50 -6.22
C ALA A 62 1.70 -20.90 -7.69
N SER A 63 2.74 -20.54 -8.45
CA SER A 63 2.93 -20.95 -9.85
C SER A 63 3.04 -22.47 -9.98
N LYS A 64 3.86 -23.13 -9.15
CA LYS A 64 3.97 -24.60 -9.14
C LYS A 64 2.65 -25.30 -8.79
N SER A 65 1.90 -24.77 -7.82
CA SER A 65 0.60 -25.33 -7.45
C SER A 65 -0.43 -25.14 -8.56
N PHE A 66 -0.37 -24.01 -9.27
CA PHE A 66 -1.28 -23.72 -10.38
C PHE A 66 -1.08 -24.69 -11.59
N THR A 67 0.18 -25.06 -11.88
CA THR A 67 0.49 -26.04 -12.95
C THR A 67 0.04 -27.45 -12.59
N LYS A 68 -0.10 -27.80 -11.31
CA LYS A 68 -0.57 -29.11 -10.87
C LYS A 68 -2.10 -29.21 -10.90
N SER A 69 -2.80 -28.33 -10.18
CA SER A 69 -4.25 -28.26 -10.22
C SER A 69 -4.78 -26.92 -9.69
N LYS A 70 -5.97 -26.51 -10.16
CA LYS A 70 -6.67 -25.31 -9.64
C LYS A 70 -7.02 -25.45 -8.16
N GLU A 71 -7.28 -26.65 -7.68
CA GLU A 71 -7.61 -26.93 -6.28
C GLU A 71 -6.39 -26.76 -5.38
N GLU A 72 -5.23 -27.31 -5.77
CA GLU A 72 -3.99 -27.16 -5.03
C GLU A 72 -3.57 -25.68 -4.95
N TYR A 73 -3.71 -24.94 -6.05
CA TYR A 73 -3.50 -23.49 -6.07
C TYR A 73 -4.43 -22.76 -5.08
N LYS A 74 -5.73 -23.07 -5.09
CA LYS A 74 -6.72 -22.44 -4.20
C LYS A 74 -6.43 -22.71 -2.74
N VAL A 75 -6.08 -23.95 -2.40
CA VAL A 75 -5.72 -24.35 -1.03
C VAL A 75 -4.47 -23.61 -0.57
N TYR A 76 -3.41 -23.63 -1.37
CA TYR A 76 -2.15 -22.95 -1.05
C TYR A 76 -2.35 -21.44 -0.86
N THR A 77 -2.92 -20.75 -1.84
CA THR A 77 -3.10 -19.30 -1.79
C THR A 77 -4.03 -18.87 -0.67
N SER A 78 -5.08 -19.67 -0.35
CA SER A 78 -5.98 -19.36 0.77
C SER A 78 -5.30 -19.51 2.13
N LYS A 79 -4.47 -20.54 2.32
CA LYS A 79 -3.68 -20.71 3.55
C LYS A 79 -2.68 -19.57 3.74
N TYR A 80 -1.95 -19.24 2.68
CA TYR A 80 -0.93 -18.19 2.68
C TYR A 80 -1.56 -16.80 2.89
N PHE A 81 -2.70 -16.54 2.26
CA PHE A 81 -3.48 -15.32 2.44
C PHE A 81 -3.94 -15.14 3.90
N LYS A 82 -4.52 -16.17 4.52
CA LYS A 82 -4.97 -16.08 5.92
C LYS A 82 -3.81 -15.77 6.86
N PHE A 83 -2.66 -16.39 6.65
CA PHE A 83 -1.46 -16.14 7.43
C PHE A 83 -0.92 -14.71 7.24
N GLY A 84 -0.81 -14.25 5.99
CA GLY A 84 -0.38 -12.90 5.67
C GLY A 84 -1.36 -11.83 6.17
N LEU A 85 -2.66 -12.10 6.10
CA LEU A 85 -3.68 -11.21 6.63
C LEU A 85 -3.57 -11.07 8.16
N LEU A 86 -3.36 -12.17 8.88
CA LEU A 86 -3.13 -12.16 10.32
C LEU A 86 -1.90 -11.33 10.69
N ILE A 87 -0.77 -11.57 10.02
CA ILE A 87 0.47 -10.82 10.29
C ILE A 87 0.27 -9.34 9.97
N SER A 88 -0.32 -9.00 8.82
CA SER A 88 -0.57 -7.61 8.45
C SER A 88 -1.52 -6.92 9.43
N PHE A 89 -2.52 -7.64 9.94
CA PHE A 89 -3.43 -7.13 10.96
C PHE A 89 -2.70 -6.85 12.29
N VAL A 90 -1.88 -7.79 12.75
CA VAL A 90 -1.09 -7.62 13.98
C VAL A 90 -0.14 -6.43 13.86
N ILE A 91 0.60 -6.32 12.76
CA ILE A 91 1.52 -5.21 12.52
C ILE A 91 0.77 -3.88 12.47
N SER A 92 -0.36 -3.82 11.76
CA SER A 92 -1.20 -2.62 11.70
C SER A 92 -1.74 -2.22 13.07
N SER A 93 -2.23 -3.18 13.85
CA SER A 93 -2.75 -2.94 15.21
C SER A 93 -1.65 -2.48 16.17
N LEU A 94 -0.47 -3.09 16.13
CA LEU A 94 0.67 -2.65 16.92
C LEU A 94 1.10 -1.23 16.53
N SER A 95 1.17 -0.92 15.24
CA SER A 95 1.52 0.42 14.76
C SER A 95 0.48 1.46 15.14
N PHE A 96 -0.81 1.09 15.18
CA PHE A 96 -1.89 1.95 15.65
C PHE A 96 -1.73 2.27 17.13
N VAL A 97 -1.58 1.23 17.99
CA VAL A 97 -1.47 1.38 19.45
C VAL A 97 -0.21 2.09 19.86
N PHE A 98 0.91 1.79 19.20
CA PHE A 98 2.23 2.35 19.53
C PHE A 98 2.66 3.52 18.64
N SER A 99 1.73 4.17 17.94
CA SER A 99 2.03 5.28 17.04
C SER A 99 2.80 6.42 17.73
N ASP A 100 2.42 6.79 18.94
CA ASP A 100 3.11 7.81 19.74
C ASP A 100 4.54 7.40 20.08
N LEU A 101 4.74 6.16 20.52
CA LEU A 101 6.06 5.63 20.86
C LEU A 101 6.96 5.56 19.61
N ILE A 102 6.43 5.09 18.48
CA ILE A 102 7.19 4.99 17.24
C ILE A 102 7.66 6.38 16.79
N ILE A 103 6.76 7.36 16.79
CA ILE A 103 7.10 8.74 16.41
C ILE A 103 8.08 9.35 17.40
N TYR A 104 7.91 9.13 18.71
CA TYR A 104 8.85 9.61 19.74
C TYR A 104 10.27 9.04 19.55
N ILE A 105 10.41 7.75 19.25
CA ILE A 105 11.71 7.13 19.00
C ILE A 105 12.39 7.72 17.76
N LEU A 106 11.62 8.03 16.71
CA LEU A 106 12.16 8.53 15.44
C LEU A 106 12.50 10.03 15.48
N ALA A 107 11.69 10.82 16.15
CA ALA A 107 11.83 12.27 16.19
C ALA A 107 12.55 12.77 17.46
N HIS A 108 12.73 11.93 18.47
CA HIS A 108 13.20 12.28 19.83
C HIS A 108 12.35 13.36 20.52
N GLU A 109 11.15 13.61 20.01
CA GLU A 109 10.16 14.55 20.56
C GLU A 109 8.72 14.04 20.35
N LYS A 110 7.77 14.54 21.17
CA LYS A 110 6.35 14.21 21.00
C LYS A 110 5.74 15.08 19.89
N ILE A 111 5.35 14.46 18.79
CA ILE A 111 4.69 15.11 17.67
C ILE A 111 3.30 14.49 17.47
N ASN A 112 2.31 14.95 18.24
CA ASN A 112 0.95 14.40 18.21
C ASN A 112 0.34 14.37 16.80
N TYR A 113 0.65 15.35 15.95
CA TYR A 113 0.19 15.35 14.56
C TYR A 113 0.71 14.13 13.79
N SER A 114 2.02 13.84 13.85
CA SER A 114 2.62 12.69 13.18
C SER A 114 2.09 11.37 13.73
N SER A 115 1.90 11.28 15.05
CA SER A 115 1.33 10.08 15.69
C SER A 115 -0.09 9.82 15.23
N ASN A 116 -0.94 10.85 15.17
CA ASN A 116 -2.30 10.74 14.68
C ASN A 116 -2.35 10.34 13.19
N ILE A 117 -1.48 10.92 12.36
CA ILE A 117 -1.35 10.50 10.96
C ILE A 117 -0.91 9.04 10.87
N LEU A 118 0.12 8.63 11.64
CA LEU A 118 0.59 7.24 11.65
C LEU A 118 -0.52 6.29 12.08
N SER A 119 -1.29 6.61 13.11
CA SER A 119 -2.40 5.79 13.56
C SER A 119 -3.44 5.58 12.45
N LEU A 120 -3.77 6.62 11.69
CA LEU A 120 -4.68 6.50 10.54
C LEU A 120 -4.12 5.57 9.47
N ILE A 121 -2.90 5.83 8.99
CA ILE A 121 -2.31 5.07 7.87
C ILE A 121 -1.72 3.71 8.28
N SER A 122 -1.73 3.37 9.57
CA SER A 122 -1.24 2.07 10.07
C SER A 122 -1.96 0.87 9.48
N PHE A 123 -3.22 1.03 9.02
CA PHE A 123 -4.01 -0.04 8.41
C PHE A 123 -3.77 -0.22 6.90
N VAL A 124 -2.95 0.62 6.26
CA VAL A 124 -2.56 0.47 4.85
C VAL A 124 -1.98 -0.93 4.55
N PRO A 125 -1.06 -1.52 5.35
CA PRO A 125 -0.55 -2.87 5.09
C PRO A 125 -1.63 -3.95 5.15
N PHE A 126 -2.58 -3.84 6.08
CA PHE A 126 -3.69 -4.77 6.19
C PHE A 126 -4.61 -4.70 4.97
N LEU A 127 -4.97 -3.49 4.53
CA LEU A 127 -5.80 -3.28 3.34
C LEU A 127 -5.07 -3.75 2.06
N ALA A 128 -3.78 -3.46 1.92
CA ALA A 128 -2.97 -3.93 0.80
C ALA A 128 -2.92 -5.46 0.73
N MET A 129 -2.92 -6.15 1.88
CA MET A 129 -2.91 -7.62 1.92
C MET A 129 -4.21 -8.23 1.38
N LEU A 130 -5.34 -7.52 1.40
CA LEU A 130 -6.59 -7.99 0.80
C LEU A 130 -6.43 -8.29 -0.70
N ASN A 131 -5.55 -7.56 -1.39
CA ASN A 131 -5.25 -7.74 -2.80
C ASN A 131 -4.37 -8.96 -3.12
N PHE A 132 -3.83 -9.66 -2.11
CA PHE A 132 -2.89 -10.77 -2.29
C PHE A 132 -3.37 -11.81 -3.31
N LYS A 133 -4.61 -12.29 -3.17
CA LYS A 133 -5.15 -13.35 -4.05
C LYS A 133 -5.28 -12.88 -5.49
N ASN A 134 -5.78 -11.66 -5.70
CA ASN A 134 -6.00 -11.07 -7.01
C ASN A 134 -4.65 -10.86 -7.72
N ILE A 135 -3.70 -10.23 -7.05
CA ILE A 135 -2.37 -9.97 -7.61
C ILE A 135 -1.64 -11.29 -7.91
N THR A 136 -1.66 -12.26 -6.98
CA THR A 136 -1.01 -13.55 -7.18
C THR A 136 -1.63 -14.31 -8.36
N TYR A 137 -2.96 -14.28 -8.51
CA TYR A 137 -3.65 -14.89 -9.64
C TYR A 137 -3.27 -14.24 -10.98
N ILE A 138 -3.25 -12.92 -11.03
CA ILE A 138 -2.88 -12.14 -12.21
C ILE A 138 -1.43 -12.44 -12.63
N LEU A 139 -0.50 -12.50 -11.66
CA LEU A 139 0.92 -12.76 -11.91
C LEU A 139 1.17 -14.21 -12.35
N VAL A 140 0.52 -15.19 -11.74
CA VAL A 140 0.66 -16.62 -12.10
C VAL A 140 0.12 -16.91 -13.51
N ASN A 141 -0.93 -16.20 -13.93
CA ASN A 141 -1.53 -16.34 -15.28
C ASN A 141 -0.91 -15.41 -16.32
N ASP A 142 0.14 -14.65 -15.98
CA ASP A 142 0.80 -13.67 -16.86
C ASP A 142 -0.15 -12.60 -17.44
N LEU A 143 -1.19 -12.23 -16.70
CA LEU A 143 -2.21 -11.27 -17.11
C LEU A 143 -1.75 -9.81 -16.90
N LYS A 144 -0.57 -9.48 -17.43
CA LYS A 144 0.08 -8.16 -17.26
C LYS A 144 -0.81 -6.99 -17.68
N PHE A 145 -1.62 -7.19 -18.72
CA PHE A 145 -2.55 -6.15 -19.19
C PHE A 145 -3.60 -5.78 -18.14
N ILE A 146 -4.15 -6.79 -17.43
CA ILE A 146 -5.12 -6.57 -16.35
C ILE A 146 -4.45 -5.83 -15.20
N LEU A 147 -3.24 -6.25 -14.80
CA LEU A 147 -2.48 -5.58 -13.75
C LEU A 147 -2.23 -4.10 -14.07
N ASN A 148 -1.77 -3.81 -15.28
CA ASN A 148 -1.50 -2.45 -15.72
C ASN A 148 -2.77 -1.59 -15.75
N LYS A 149 -3.88 -2.15 -16.20
CA LYS A 149 -5.18 -1.47 -16.22
C LYS A 149 -5.67 -1.16 -14.81
N ALA A 150 -5.60 -2.12 -13.89
CA ALA A 150 -5.96 -1.93 -12.50
C ALA A 150 -5.06 -0.87 -11.83
N THR A 151 -3.74 -0.95 -12.04
CA THR A 151 -2.79 0.04 -11.54
C THR A 151 -3.11 1.45 -12.05
N PHE A 152 -3.42 1.59 -13.33
CA PHE A 152 -3.76 2.88 -13.93
C PHE A 152 -5.02 3.50 -13.30
N TYR A 153 -6.10 2.72 -13.12
CA TYR A 153 -7.30 3.21 -12.46
C TYR A 153 -7.06 3.57 -10.99
N THR A 154 -6.28 2.76 -10.28
CA THR A 154 -5.89 3.04 -8.89
C THR A 154 -5.09 4.35 -8.79
N LEU A 155 -4.18 4.62 -9.74
CA LEU A 155 -3.43 5.88 -9.82
C LEU A 155 -4.33 7.09 -10.05
N ILE A 156 -5.27 6.99 -10.99
CA ILE A 156 -6.23 8.07 -11.24
C ILE A 156 -7.06 8.34 -9.99
N PHE A 157 -7.58 7.29 -9.37
CA PHE A 157 -8.37 7.42 -8.14
C PHE A 157 -7.55 8.07 -7.01
N MET A 158 -6.31 7.59 -6.80
CA MET A 158 -5.39 8.17 -5.81
C MET A 158 -5.14 9.65 -6.07
N PHE A 159 -4.86 10.02 -7.32
CA PHE A 159 -4.60 11.40 -7.69
C PHE A 159 -5.79 12.31 -7.40
N ILE A 160 -6.99 11.92 -7.83
CA ILE A 160 -8.22 12.71 -7.63
C ILE A 160 -8.57 12.80 -6.14
N SER A 161 -8.58 11.67 -5.43
CA SER A 161 -8.92 11.64 -4.00
C SER A 161 -7.89 12.41 -3.16
N SER A 162 -6.59 12.32 -3.49
CA SER A 162 -5.54 13.06 -2.81
C SER A 162 -5.69 14.57 -3.00
N LEU A 163 -5.99 15.05 -4.21
CA LEU A 163 -6.23 16.48 -4.45
C LEU A 163 -7.41 16.99 -3.64
N ILE A 164 -8.56 16.30 -3.72
CA ILE A 164 -9.78 16.74 -3.04
C ILE A 164 -9.63 16.70 -1.52
N LEU A 165 -9.17 15.56 -0.99
CA LEU A 165 -9.11 15.38 0.46
C LEU A 165 -7.97 16.19 1.09
N SER A 166 -6.83 16.36 0.42
CA SER A 166 -5.75 17.21 0.94
C SER A 166 -6.14 18.69 0.93
N TYR A 167 -6.89 19.15 -0.06
CA TYR A 167 -7.45 20.50 -0.07
C TYR A 167 -8.39 20.75 1.11
N LEU A 168 -9.23 19.77 1.46
CA LEU A 168 -10.24 19.91 2.53
C LEU A 168 -9.65 19.71 3.94
N TYR A 169 -8.71 18.77 4.10
CA TYR A 169 -8.29 18.29 5.43
C TYR A 169 -6.76 18.23 5.60
N GLY A 170 -5.97 18.80 4.67
CA GLY A 170 -4.51 18.78 4.75
C GLY A 170 -3.94 17.36 4.81
N GLY A 171 -2.99 17.11 5.71
CA GLY A 171 -2.37 15.81 5.86
C GLY A 171 -3.31 14.69 6.34
N TYR A 172 -4.36 15.00 7.11
CA TYR A 172 -5.40 14.02 7.45
C TYR A 172 -6.17 13.56 6.20
N GLY A 173 -6.47 14.49 5.30
CA GLY A 173 -7.10 14.19 4.01
C GLY A 173 -6.22 13.30 3.14
N MET A 174 -4.92 13.57 3.08
CA MET A 174 -3.96 12.70 2.39
C MET A 174 -3.92 11.30 3.01
N ALA A 175 -3.90 11.18 4.33
CA ALA A 175 -3.93 9.89 5.03
C ALA A 175 -5.19 9.08 4.68
N LEU A 176 -6.36 9.72 4.66
CA LEU A 176 -7.62 9.10 4.24
C LEU A 176 -7.59 8.68 2.78
N SER A 177 -7.03 9.51 1.88
CA SER A 177 -6.88 9.17 0.46
C SER A 177 -6.05 7.90 0.26
N LEU A 178 -4.97 7.72 1.01
CA LEU A 178 -4.13 6.51 0.95
C LEU A 178 -4.92 5.26 1.36
N LEU A 179 -5.71 5.32 2.43
CA LEU A 179 -6.58 4.21 2.86
C LEU A 179 -7.64 3.89 1.82
N LEU A 180 -8.32 4.92 1.31
CA LEU A 180 -9.35 4.75 0.27
C LEU A 180 -8.77 4.17 -1.02
N THR A 181 -7.53 4.53 -1.37
CA THR A 181 -6.85 3.99 -2.54
C THR A 181 -6.58 2.49 -2.41
N GLU A 182 -6.15 2.01 -1.25
CA GLU A 182 -5.97 0.57 -1.02
C GLU A 182 -7.30 -0.19 -1.05
N LEU A 183 -8.36 0.39 -0.47
CA LEU A 183 -9.71 -0.17 -0.57
C LEU A 183 -10.20 -0.22 -2.01
N PHE A 184 -10.05 0.87 -2.76
CA PHE A 184 -10.45 0.94 -4.16
C PHE A 184 -9.72 -0.09 -5.01
N SER A 185 -8.41 -0.28 -4.78
CA SER A 185 -7.63 -1.28 -5.51
C SER A 185 -8.13 -2.72 -5.29
N PHE A 186 -8.80 -2.99 -4.18
CA PHE A 186 -9.39 -4.30 -3.89
C PHE A 186 -10.62 -4.61 -4.75
N PHE A 187 -11.37 -3.58 -5.17
CA PHE A 187 -12.61 -3.73 -5.95
C PHE A 187 -12.40 -3.70 -7.47
N ILE A 188 -11.19 -3.40 -7.95
CA ILE A 188 -10.81 -3.43 -9.37
C ILE A 188 -10.10 -4.72 -9.74
#